data_b6f9297c9a94f641012df83b10a5c063
#
_entry.id   b6f9297c9a94f641012df83b10a5c063
#
_cell.length_a   1.000
_cell.length_b   1.000
_cell.length_c   1.000
_cell.angle_alpha   90.00
_cell.angle_beta   90.00
_cell.angle_gamma   90.00
#
_symmetry.space_group_name_H-M   'P 1'
#
loop_
_entity.id
_entity.type
_entity.pdbx_description
1 polymer ?
#
loop_
_entity_poly.entity_id
_entity_poly.type
_entity_poly.pdbx_seq_one_letter_code
_entity_poly.pdbx_strand_id
1 'polypeptide(L)'
;QLKILEKRLLNLSPWRKGPFNIFGLEIDSEWRSEKKWQRVEDYLPKIKGMRIGDIGCSNGYYSYKLLKLEPELVVGMDKTALFIMQFLATKFYAKQIQELIILPCSAEEFNPEFIDFDLLLSMGILYHAKNPSNHIESLQRLVRKNGYVDKHSGDFLADYLVTFISSMAEQVGLRKISS
;
A
#
# COMPACT_ATOMS: atom_id res chain seq x y z
N GLN A 1 -27.67 16.29 -4.96
CA GLN A 1 -26.70 15.32 -5.51
C GLN A 1 -25.68 14.89 -4.44
N LEU A 2 -25.08 15.84 -3.67
CA LEU A 2 -24.09 15.50 -2.63
C LEU A 2 -24.65 14.57 -1.54
N LYS A 3 -25.87 14.79 -1.05
CA LYS A 3 -26.50 13.90 -0.07
C LYS A 3 -26.71 12.46 -0.58
N ILE A 4 -26.97 12.31 -1.88
CA ILE A 4 -27.09 10.97 -2.49
C ILE A 4 -25.73 10.30 -2.56
N LEU A 5 -24.69 11.05 -2.93
CA LEU A 5 -23.33 10.58 -2.95
C LEU A 5 -22.86 10.13 -1.56
N GLU A 6 -23.06 11.00 -0.55
CA GLU A 6 -22.73 10.71 0.85
C GLU A 6 -23.37 9.39 1.31
N LYS A 7 -24.69 9.23 1.11
CA LYS A 7 -25.39 7.99 1.45
C LYS A 7 -24.78 6.77 0.76
N ARG A 8 -24.41 6.89 -0.53
CA ARG A 8 -23.82 5.78 -1.27
C ARG A 8 -22.42 5.41 -0.77
N LEU A 9 -21.60 6.42 -0.42
CA LEU A 9 -20.27 6.20 0.14
C LEU A 9 -20.36 5.59 1.56
N LEU A 10 -21.30 6.05 2.38
CA LEU A 10 -21.56 5.49 3.71
C LEU A 10 -22.09 4.05 3.65
N ASN A 11 -22.82 3.68 2.61
CA ASN A 11 -23.23 2.28 2.39
C ASN A 11 -22.06 1.32 2.11
N LEU A 12 -20.88 1.84 1.78
CA LEU A 12 -19.65 1.06 1.66
C LEU A 12 -18.87 0.94 2.98
N SER A 13 -19.46 1.34 4.11
CA SER A 13 -18.83 1.16 5.43
C SER A 13 -18.67 -0.33 5.79
N PRO A 14 -17.67 -0.68 6.64
CA PRO A 14 -16.76 0.23 7.33
C PRO A 14 -15.58 0.69 6.48
N TRP A 15 -15.23 1.97 6.58
CA TRP A 15 -14.02 2.53 6.00
C TRP A 15 -12.87 2.38 7.00
N ARG A 16 -11.94 1.48 6.73
CA ARG A 16 -10.86 1.20 7.68
C ARG A 16 -9.73 2.20 7.60
N LYS A 17 -9.21 2.47 6.39
CA LYS A 17 -8.17 3.47 6.15
C LYS A 17 -8.80 4.78 5.69
N GLY A 18 -8.25 5.92 6.14
CA GLY A 18 -8.76 7.25 5.83
C GLY A 18 -8.17 8.30 6.76
N PRO A 19 -8.84 9.46 6.94
CA PRO A 19 -10.11 9.83 6.33
C PRO A 19 -10.00 10.19 4.83
N PHE A 20 -11.12 10.14 4.12
CA PHE A 20 -11.21 10.67 2.76
C PHE A 20 -12.02 11.96 2.72
N ASN A 21 -11.64 12.89 1.83
CA ASN A 21 -12.44 14.02 1.45
C ASN A 21 -12.80 13.92 -0.03
N ILE A 22 -14.08 13.78 -0.33
CA ILE A 22 -14.59 13.60 -1.69
C ILE A 22 -15.61 14.71 -1.95
N PHE A 23 -15.23 15.71 -2.75
CA PHE A 23 -16.05 16.91 -3.02
C PHE A 23 -16.55 17.65 -1.77
N GLY A 24 -15.71 17.70 -0.72
CA GLY A 24 -16.07 18.34 0.54
C GLY A 24 -16.87 17.43 1.52
N LEU A 25 -17.21 16.21 1.10
CA LEU A 25 -17.76 15.19 2.01
C LEU A 25 -16.62 14.51 2.75
N GLU A 26 -16.62 14.60 4.05
CA GLU A 26 -15.68 13.88 4.89
C GLU A 26 -16.20 12.46 5.16
N ILE A 27 -15.45 11.47 4.73
CA ILE A 27 -15.68 10.06 5.03
C ILE A 27 -14.70 9.66 6.12
N ASP A 28 -15.22 9.55 7.34
CA ASP A 28 -14.44 9.13 8.49
C ASP A 28 -14.03 7.64 8.38
N SER A 29 -13.01 7.25 9.13
CA SER A 29 -12.44 5.91 9.09
C SER A 29 -12.10 5.41 10.48
N GLU A 30 -12.07 4.08 10.62
CA GLU A 30 -11.69 3.44 11.88
C GLU A 30 -10.26 3.82 12.30
N TRP A 31 -9.36 3.99 11.34
CA TRP A 31 -7.95 4.27 11.58
C TRP A 31 -7.55 5.62 11.00
N ARG A 32 -6.84 6.41 11.78
CA ARG A 32 -6.24 7.68 11.37
C ARG A 32 -4.97 7.41 10.55
N SER A 33 -5.16 7.00 9.31
CA SER A 33 -4.08 6.58 8.42
C SER A 33 -3.12 7.71 8.06
N GLU A 34 -3.58 8.97 8.14
CA GLU A 34 -2.75 10.15 7.93
C GLU A 34 -1.59 10.23 8.94
N LYS A 35 -1.82 9.84 10.20
CA LYS A 35 -0.76 9.84 11.24
C LYS A 35 0.32 8.81 10.95
N LYS A 36 -0.08 7.65 10.42
CA LYS A 36 0.87 6.61 10.02
C LYS A 36 1.65 7.05 8.78
N TRP A 37 0.98 7.66 7.81
CA TRP A 37 1.62 8.19 6.61
C TRP A 37 2.69 9.23 6.95
N GLN A 38 2.38 10.20 7.81
CA GLN A 38 3.32 11.23 8.25
C GLN A 38 4.62 10.65 8.83
N ARG A 39 4.54 9.51 9.54
CA ARG A 39 5.73 8.83 10.07
C ARG A 39 6.57 8.10 9.02
N VAL A 40 5.96 7.70 7.92
CA VAL A 40 6.61 6.91 6.86
C VAL A 40 7.13 7.80 5.75
N GLU A 41 6.41 8.87 5.41
CA GLU A 41 6.69 9.73 4.26
C GLU A 41 8.12 10.27 4.24
N ASP A 42 8.65 10.69 5.40
CA ASP A 42 9.99 11.26 5.53
C ASP A 42 11.12 10.22 5.32
N TYR A 43 10.79 8.93 5.40
CA TYR A 43 11.76 7.83 5.23
C TYR A 43 11.68 7.18 3.85
N LEU A 44 10.72 7.57 3.01
CA LEU A 44 10.60 7.03 1.68
C LEU A 44 11.79 7.49 0.80
N PRO A 45 12.31 6.63 -0.08
CA PRO A 45 13.28 7.05 -1.08
C PRO A 45 12.64 8.05 -2.04
N LYS A 46 13.42 8.69 -2.91
CA LYS A 46 12.87 9.54 -3.98
C LYS A 46 12.11 8.67 -4.98
N ILE A 47 10.79 8.66 -4.86
CA ILE A 47 9.91 7.73 -5.60
C ILE A 47 9.45 8.24 -6.97
N LYS A 48 9.79 9.45 -7.36
CA LYS A 48 9.43 10.00 -8.68
C LYS A 48 9.89 9.06 -9.81
N GLY A 49 8.94 8.67 -10.65
CA GLY A 49 9.16 7.75 -11.78
C GLY A 49 9.32 6.27 -11.38
N MET A 50 9.11 5.91 -10.13
CA MET A 50 9.17 4.52 -9.67
C MET A 50 7.85 3.78 -9.91
N ARG A 51 7.94 2.46 -10.09
CA ARG A 51 6.81 1.54 -10.05
C ARG A 51 6.69 0.96 -8.65
N ILE A 52 5.55 1.19 -8.01
CA ILE A 52 5.35 0.93 -6.58
C ILE A 52 4.25 -0.10 -6.38
N GLY A 53 4.51 -1.11 -5.56
CA GLY A 53 3.50 -2.04 -5.06
C GLY A 53 3.04 -1.66 -3.65
N ASP A 54 1.73 -1.48 -3.45
CA ASP A 54 1.10 -1.25 -2.14
C ASP A 54 0.37 -2.53 -1.72
N ILE A 55 1.03 -3.36 -0.91
CA ILE A 55 0.54 -4.68 -0.53
C ILE A 55 -0.40 -4.55 0.67
N GLY A 56 -1.61 -5.13 0.53
CA GLY A 56 -2.69 -4.91 1.49
C GLY A 56 -3.15 -3.46 1.50
N CYS A 57 -3.27 -2.89 0.31
CA CYS A 57 -3.59 -1.48 0.11
C CYS A 57 -4.93 -1.08 0.70
N SER A 58 -5.84 -2.04 1.00
CA SER A 58 -7.20 -1.78 1.42
C SER A 58 -7.93 -0.94 0.36
N ASN A 59 -8.55 0.17 0.76
CA ASN A 59 -9.24 1.10 -0.13
C ASN A 59 -8.31 2.07 -0.91
N GLY A 60 -7.00 1.81 -0.92
CA GLY A 60 -6.02 2.61 -1.66
C GLY A 60 -5.58 3.92 -0.98
N TYR A 61 -5.86 4.12 0.30
CA TYR A 61 -5.52 5.38 0.99
C TYR A 61 -4.05 5.76 0.83
N TYR A 62 -3.11 4.84 1.09
CA TYR A 62 -1.68 5.12 0.93
C TYR A 62 -1.28 5.19 -0.54
N SER A 63 -1.91 4.39 -1.39
CA SER A 63 -1.71 4.47 -2.85
C SER A 63 -2.01 5.88 -3.38
N TYR A 64 -3.08 6.54 -2.91
CA TYR A 64 -3.38 7.94 -3.24
C TYR A 64 -2.34 8.93 -2.67
N LYS A 65 -1.76 8.63 -1.52
CA LYS A 65 -0.67 9.46 -0.96
C LYS A 65 0.58 9.36 -1.80
N LEU A 66 0.94 8.15 -2.25
CA LEU A 66 2.09 7.90 -3.13
C LEU A 66 1.99 8.67 -4.45
N LEU A 67 0.79 8.78 -5.05
CA LEU A 67 0.60 9.52 -6.30
C LEU A 67 1.07 10.98 -6.24
N LYS A 68 1.00 11.61 -5.06
CA LYS A 68 1.46 12.99 -4.88
C LYS A 68 2.97 13.15 -5.04
N LEU A 69 3.72 12.06 -4.99
CA LEU A 69 5.16 12.00 -5.12
C LEU A 69 5.60 11.62 -6.56
N GLU A 70 4.67 11.67 -7.51
CA GLU A 70 4.88 11.50 -8.95
C GLU A 70 5.55 10.15 -9.34
N PRO A 71 5.05 8.98 -8.86
CA PRO A 71 5.51 7.70 -9.34
C PRO A 71 5.14 7.48 -10.83
N GLU A 72 5.78 6.52 -11.50
CA GLU A 72 5.36 6.04 -12.82
C GLU A 72 4.04 5.25 -12.71
N LEU A 73 3.96 4.36 -11.71
CA LEU A 73 2.80 3.50 -11.51
C LEU A 73 2.71 3.08 -10.03
N VAL A 74 1.49 3.05 -9.51
CA VAL A 74 1.17 2.42 -8.22
C VAL A 74 0.21 1.26 -8.44
N VAL A 75 0.60 0.07 -8.00
CA VAL A 75 -0.23 -1.15 -8.04
C VAL A 75 -0.58 -1.54 -6.61
N GLY A 76 -1.80 -1.29 -6.21
CA GLY A 76 -2.34 -1.81 -4.95
C GLY A 76 -2.77 -3.27 -5.10
N MET A 77 -2.59 -4.06 -4.05
CA MET A 77 -3.05 -5.45 -3.98
C MET A 77 -3.85 -5.65 -2.70
N ASP A 78 -5.09 -6.10 -2.83
CA ASP A 78 -5.95 -6.48 -1.69
C ASP A 78 -7.00 -7.50 -2.14
N LYS A 79 -7.37 -8.44 -1.28
CA LYS A 79 -8.36 -9.51 -1.61
C LYS A 79 -9.76 -9.18 -1.15
N THR A 80 -9.92 -8.12 -0.37
CA THR A 80 -11.20 -7.79 0.26
C THR A 80 -12.10 -7.03 -0.71
N ALA A 81 -13.16 -7.67 -1.17
CA ALA A 81 -14.08 -7.10 -2.15
C ALA A 81 -14.62 -5.72 -1.75
N LEU A 82 -14.95 -5.52 -0.47
CA LEU A 82 -15.42 -4.24 0.04
C LEU A 82 -14.39 -3.13 -0.20
N PHE A 83 -13.12 -3.39 0.06
CA PHE A 83 -12.05 -2.40 -0.12
C PHE A 83 -11.82 -2.06 -1.59
N ILE A 84 -11.89 -3.08 -2.46
CA ILE A 84 -11.84 -2.86 -3.91
C ILE A 84 -13.01 -1.98 -4.37
N MET A 85 -14.22 -2.21 -3.86
CA MET A 85 -15.39 -1.38 -4.19
C MET A 85 -15.25 0.06 -3.65
N GLN A 86 -14.70 0.24 -2.45
CA GLN A 86 -14.38 1.57 -1.91
C GLN A 86 -13.37 2.30 -2.81
N PHE A 87 -12.30 1.60 -3.22
CA PHE A 87 -11.34 2.16 -4.16
C PHE A 87 -11.96 2.54 -5.50
N LEU A 88 -12.75 1.67 -6.10
CA LEU A 88 -13.41 1.95 -7.38
C LEU A 88 -14.34 3.17 -7.27
N ALA A 89 -15.07 3.29 -6.15
CA ALA A 89 -15.90 4.45 -5.88
C ALA A 89 -15.06 5.74 -5.77
N THR A 90 -13.95 5.73 -5.02
CA THR A 90 -13.06 6.90 -4.89
C THR A 90 -12.38 7.23 -6.21
N LYS A 91 -11.90 6.23 -6.94
CA LYS A 91 -11.24 6.40 -8.24
C LYS A 91 -12.19 7.00 -9.29
N PHE A 92 -13.44 6.56 -9.32
CA PHE A 92 -14.45 7.09 -10.23
C PHE A 92 -14.59 8.63 -10.10
N TYR A 93 -14.50 9.14 -8.87
CA TYR A 93 -14.59 10.57 -8.60
C TYR A 93 -13.26 11.31 -8.69
N ALA A 94 -12.12 10.62 -8.62
CA ALA A 94 -10.79 11.23 -8.69
C ALA A 94 -10.34 11.61 -10.11
N LYS A 95 -11.16 11.39 -11.13
CA LYS A 95 -10.95 11.68 -12.56
C LYS A 95 -9.60 11.23 -13.14
N GLN A 96 -9.65 10.19 -13.97
CA GLN A 96 -8.58 9.80 -14.92
C GLN A 96 -7.18 9.55 -14.35
N ILE A 97 -7.07 9.06 -13.11
CA ILE A 97 -5.78 8.59 -12.58
C ILE A 97 -5.47 7.25 -13.28
N GLN A 98 -4.56 7.26 -14.24
CA GLN A 98 -4.10 6.06 -14.95
C GLN A 98 -2.97 5.37 -14.18
N GLU A 99 -2.19 6.14 -13.44
CA GLU A 99 -1.01 5.72 -12.70
C GLU A 99 -1.33 4.93 -11.41
N LEU A 100 -2.60 4.67 -11.14
CA LEU A 100 -3.04 3.88 -9.98
C LEU A 100 -4.03 2.81 -10.37
N ILE A 101 -3.67 1.57 -10.10
CA ILE A 101 -4.56 0.41 -10.23
C ILE A 101 -4.60 -0.38 -8.93
N ILE A 102 -5.70 -1.07 -8.66
CA ILE A 102 -5.80 -2.06 -7.57
C ILE A 102 -6.21 -3.41 -8.14
N LEU A 103 -5.49 -4.45 -7.73
CA LEU A 103 -5.71 -5.82 -8.13
C LEU A 103 -6.29 -6.63 -6.97
N PRO A 104 -7.32 -7.46 -7.22
CA PRO A 104 -7.95 -8.31 -6.22
C PRO A 104 -7.12 -9.58 -5.94
N CYS A 105 -5.87 -9.42 -5.54
CA CYS A 105 -4.95 -10.52 -5.26
C CYS A 105 -4.04 -10.19 -4.07
N SER A 106 -3.36 -11.20 -3.56
CA SER A 106 -2.27 -11.03 -2.58
C SER A 106 -0.90 -11.00 -3.28
N ALA A 107 0.14 -10.62 -2.53
CA ALA A 107 1.52 -10.65 -3.04
C ALA A 107 1.97 -12.07 -3.43
N GLU A 108 1.46 -13.09 -2.73
CA GLU A 108 1.77 -14.50 -2.99
C GLU A 108 1.16 -15.00 -4.31
N GLU A 109 0.02 -14.42 -4.71
CA GLU A 109 -0.71 -14.79 -5.92
C GLU A 109 -0.27 -13.99 -7.15
N PHE A 110 0.43 -12.88 -6.94
CA PHE A 110 0.87 -12.03 -8.05
C PHE A 110 2.04 -12.66 -8.80
N ASN A 111 1.97 -12.71 -10.14
CA ASN A 111 3.09 -13.18 -10.96
C ASN A 111 4.11 -12.06 -11.14
N PRO A 112 5.37 -12.25 -10.65
CA PRO A 112 6.43 -11.25 -10.74
C PRO A 112 6.86 -10.93 -12.18
N GLU A 113 6.54 -11.78 -13.16
CA GLU A 113 6.86 -11.52 -14.56
C GLU A 113 6.10 -10.35 -15.18
N PHE A 114 4.99 -9.91 -14.57
CA PHE A 114 4.19 -8.82 -15.12
C PHE A 114 4.80 -7.45 -14.85
N ILE A 115 5.35 -7.23 -13.68
CA ILE A 115 5.92 -5.93 -13.27
C ILE A 115 7.06 -6.15 -12.28
N ASP A 116 8.18 -5.51 -12.52
CA ASP A 116 9.26 -5.33 -11.55
C ASP A 116 8.96 -4.06 -10.73
N PHE A 117 8.80 -4.20 -9.44
CA PHE A 117 8.61 -3.05 -8.55
C PHE A 117 9.93 -2.46 -8.07
N ASP A 118 10.01 -1.14 -8.08
CA ASP A 118 11.12 -0.38 -7.50
C ASP A 118 11.01 -0.27 -6.00
N LEU A 119 9.78 -0.18 -5.50
CA LEU A 119 9.45 -0.08 -4.09
C LEU A 119 8.20 -0.93 -3.79
N LEU A 120 8.24 -1.67 -2.70
CA LEU A 120 7.06 -2.33 -2.13
C LEU A 120 6.76 -1.76 -0.75
N LEU A 121 5.52 -1.35 -0.54
CA LEU A 121 4.98 -1.03 0.78
C LEU A 121 4.13 -2.20 1.27
N SER A 122 4.39 -2.68 2.49
CA SER A 122 3.58 -3.70 3.16
C SER A 122 3.18 -3.19 4.54
N MET A 123 2.23 -2.25 4.56
CA MET A 123 1.86 -1.52 5.77
C MET A 123 0.69 -2.18 6.50
N GLY A 124 1.00 -2.87 7.61
CA GLY A 124 -0.02 -3.46 8.47
C GLY A 124 -0.49 -4.85 8.03
N ILE A 125 0.33 -5.61 7.30
CA ILE A 125 0.01 -6.97 6.83
C ILE A 125 0.70 -8.04 7.66
N LEU A 126 1.97 -7.81 8.01
CA LEU A 126 2.85 -8.84 8.55
C LEU A 126 2.29 -9.52 9.82
N TYR A 127 1.64 -8.76 10.70
CA TYR A 127 1.05 -9.30 11.92
C TYR A 127 -0.25 -10.10 11.70
N HIS A 128 -0.85 -9.98 10.51
CA HIS A 128 -1.99 -10.79 10.08
C HIS A 128 -1.60 -12.00 9.24
N ALA A 129 -0.36 -12.06 8.78
CA ALA A 129 0.11 -13.14 7.92
C ALA A 129 0.17 -14.46 8.71
N LYS A 130 -0.47 -15.51 8.20
CA LYS A 130 -0.40 -16.85 8.78
C LYS A 130 1.03 -17.39 8.79
N ASN A 131 1.80 -17.06 7.79
CA ASN A 131 3.22 -17.38 7.66
C ASN A 131 3.98 -16.10 7.25
N PRO A 132 4.56 -15.36 8.22
CA PRO A 132 5.32 -14.15 7.94
C PRO A 132 6.53 -14.37 7.03
N SER A 133 7.20 -15.52 7.12
CA SER A 133 8.35 -15.83 6.26
C SER A 133 7.96 -15.94 4.80
N ASN A 134 6.88 -16.67 4.49
CA ASN A 134 6.37 -16.77 3.11
C ASN A 134 5.96 -15.41 2.56
N HIS A 135 5.38 -14.56 3.39
CA HIS A 135 5.03 -13.20 2.98
C HIS A 135 6.28 -12.40 2.60
N ILE A 136 7.32 -12.46 3.42
CA ILE A 136 8.60 -11.79 3.16
C ILE A 136 9.25 -12.31 1.86
N GLU A 137 9.27 -13.62 1.66
CA GLU A 137 9.79 -14.24 0.43
C GLU A 137 9.00 -13.78 -0.80
N SER A 138 7.69 -13.66 -0.69
CA SER A 138 6.84 -13.15 -1.77
C SER A 138 7.19 -11.70 -2.11
N LEU A 139 7.38 -10.84 -1.12
CA LEU A 139 7.82 -9.47 -1.35
C LEU A 139 9.19 -9.40 -2.04
N GLN A 140 10.13 -10.26 -1.64
CA GLN A 140 11.46 -10.31 -2.24
C GLN A 140 11.43 -10.73 -3.73
N ARG A 141 10.48 -11.59 -4.11
CA ARG A 141 10.29 -12.00 -5.52
C ARG A 141 9.71 -10.90 -6.38
N LEU A 142 8.90 -10.01 -5.79
CA LEU A 142 8.20 -8.94 -6.50
C LEU A 142 9.05 -7.68 -6.70
N VAL A 143 10.05 -7.48 -5.84
CA VAL A 143 10.92 -6.31 -5.94
C VAL A 143 12.06 -6.60 -6.90
N ARG A 144 12.37 -5.65 -7.80
CA ARG A 144 13.50 -5.76 -8.71
C ARG A 144 14.84 -5.80 -7.95
N LYS A 145 15.88 -6.29 -8.59
CA LYS A 145 17.25 -6.18 -8.08
C LYS A 145 17.59 -4.69 -7.87
N ASN A 146 17.96 -4.28 -6.67
CA ASN A 146 18.17 -2.90 -6.22
C ASN A 146 16.88 -2.10 -5.90
N GLY A 147 15.73 -2.74 -5.77
CA GLY A 147 14.51 -2.12 -5.27
C GLY A 147 14.44 -2.10 -3.74
N TYR A 148 13.40 -1.46 -3.21
CA TYR A 148 13.17 -1.27 -1.78
C TYR A 148 11.92 -2.01 -1.31
N VAL A 149 11.96 -2.54 -0.09
CA VAL A 149 10.78 -3.08 0.59
C VAL A 149 10.61 -2.37 1.93
N ASP A 150 9.51 -1.65 2.08
CA ASP A 150 9.10 -1.08 3.36
C ASP A 150 8.09 -2.02 4.04
N LYS A 151 8.39 -2.44 5.25
CA LYS A 151 7.55 -3.29 6.09
C LYS A 151 7.22 -2.54 7.38
N HIS A 152 6.02 -1.99 7.43
CA HIS A 152 5.54 -1.32 8.62
C HIS A 152 4.50 -2.18 9.32
N SER A 153 4.85 -2.71 10.50
CA SER A 153 3.89 -3.44 11.34
C SER A 153 3.07 -2.46 12.19
N GLY A 154 1.82 -2.80 12.45
CA GLY A 154 0.89 -1.90 13.14
C GLY A 154 1.09 -1.78 14.65
N ASP A 155 2.03 -2.52 15.25
CA ASP A 155 2.32 -2.45 16.68
C ASP A 155 3.11 -1.21 17.05
N PHE A 156 2.71 -0.56 18.14
CA PHE A 156 3.29 0.69 18.64
C PHE A 156 4.79 0.60 18.92
N LEU A 157 5.31 -0.59 19.22
CA LEU A 157 6.75 -0.86 19.37
C LEU A 157 7.46 -1.20 18.06
N ALA A 158 6.74 -1.69 17.06
CA ALA A 158 7.28 -2.05 15.77
C ALA A 158 7.22 -0.88 14.76
N ASP A 159 6.50 0.19 15.08
CA ASP A 159 6.47 1.43 14.29
C ASP A 159 7.86 2.11 14.18
N TYR A 160 8.80 1.74 15.04
CA TYR A 160 10.21 2.18 14.97
C TYR A 160 11.09 1.32 14.05
N LEU A 161 10.61 0.17 13.59
CA LEU A 161 11.34 -0.69 12.66
C LEU A 161 10.82 -0.51 11.24
N VAL A 162 11.10 0.65 10.64
CA VAL A 162 11.13 0.78 9.19
C VAL A 162 12.34 -0.02 8.72
N THR A 163 12.11 -1.30 8.39
CA THR A 163 13.16 -2.13 7.85
C THR A 163 13.17 -1.91 6.35
N PHE A 164 14.00 -0.98 5.88
CA PHE A 164 14.34 -0.89 4.47
C PHE A 164 15.17 -2.12 4.12
N ILE A 165 14.55 -3.10 3.50
CA ILE A 165 15.31 -4.17 2.86
C ILE A 165 15.52 -3.68 1.44
N SER A 166 16.70 -3.12 1.17
CA SER A 166 17.15 -2.98 -0.19
C SER A 166 17.52 -4.38 -0.71
N SER A 167 17.27 -4.67 -1.96
CA SER A 167 17.80 -5.89 -2.60
C SER A 167 19.34 -5.89 -2.65
N MET A 168 19.97 -4.77 -2.27
CA MET A 168 21.39 -4.65 -1.96
C MET A 168 21.74 -5.21 -0.57
N ALA A 169 20.93 -6.06 0.04
CA ALA A 169 21.26 -6.79 1.27
C ALA A 169 22.61 -7.55 1.19
N GLU A 170 23.15 -7.72 -0.01
CA GLU A 170 24.53 -8.17 -0.20
C GLU A 170 25.57 -7.24 0.41
N GLN A 171 25.34 -5.93 0.44
CA GLN A 171 26.30 -4.97 0.97
C GLN A 171 26.22 -4.78 2.48
N VAL A 172 25.14 -5.21 3.13
CA VAL A 172 24.93 -4.99 4.57
C VAL A 172 25.01 -6.29 5.40
N GLY A 173 25.42 -7.40 4.80
CA GLY A 173 25.62 -8.67 5.53
C GLY A 173 24.35 -9.38 6.00
N LEU A 174 23.15 -8.95 5.54
CA LEU A 174 21.86 -9.56 5.89
C LEU A 174 21.52 -10.83 5.10
N ARG A 175 22.40 -11.32 4.23
CA ARG A 175 22.27 -12.64 3.57
C ARG A 175 22.48 -13.83 4.49
N LYS A 176 22.77 -13.64 5.77
CA LYS A 176 23.05 -14.72 6.72
C LYS A 176 21.90 -15.04 7.69
N ILE A 177 20.66 -14.66 7.38
CA ILE A 177 19.49 -15.10 8.15
C ILE A 177 18.63 -16.06 7.28
N SER A 178 19.27 -16.88 6.47
CA SER A 178 18.66 -18.05 5.84
C SER A 178 19.59 -19.23 6.03
N SER A 179 19.53 -19.83 7.16
CA SER A 179 19.87 -21.24 7.43
C SER A 179 19.18 -21.68 8.69
#